data_f0b922d188806ab322485b9b78516b50
#
_entry.id   f0b922d188806ab322485b9b78516b50
#
_cell.length_a   1.000
_cell.length_b   1.000
_cell.length_c   1.000
_cell.angle_alpha   90.00
_cell.angle_beta   90.00
_cell.angle_gamma   90.00
#
_symmetry.space_group_name_H-M   'P 1'
#
loop_
_entity.id
_entity.type
_entity.pdbx_description
1 polymer ?
#
loop_
_entity_poly.entity_id
_entity_poly.type
_entity_poly.pdbx_seq_one_letter_code
_entity_poly.pdbx_strand_id
1 'polypeptide(L)'
;MVVGPEGDFYLRPSAAPLLLVAGGSGLAPILALLEEALAAGAQRSVTLLFGAREERDLYALDEISALAAQWRASFHFVPVLSGATSDSNWQGARGLVTELIPKFLENGPHAYLCGPPVMIDSAVLMLRGSALPCDHIYADRFTPHHYPLAATA
;
A
#
# COMPACT_ATOMS: atom_id res chain seq x y z
N MET A 1 8.32 -16.26 -13.49
CA MET A 1 8.32 -16.00 -12.94
C MET A 1 7.54 -15.93 -12.07
N VAL A 2 7.43 -16.23 -11.52
CA VAL A 2 6.73 -16.13 -10.83
C VAL A 2 6.57 -15.45 -10.33
N VAL A 3 6.49 -15.17 -10.51
CA VAL A 3 6.36 -14.42 -10.16
C VAL A 3 5.40 -14.17 -9.50
N GLY A 4 4.97 -13.74 -9.29
CA GLY A 4 3.87 -13.44 -8.57
C GLY A 4 4.19 -13.14 -7.17
N PRO A 5 3.17 -12.84 -6.41
CA PRO A 5 3.37 -12.41 -5.03
C PRO A 5 4.19 -13.40 -4.23
N GLU A 6 3.95 -14.67 -4.48
CA GLU A 6 4.64 -15.69 -3.70
C GLU A 6 6.14 -15.65 -3.93
N GLY A 7 6.55 -15.24 -5.14
CA GLY A 7 7.95 -15.28 -5.48
C GLY A 7 8.72 -14.05 -5.05
N ASP A 8 8.19 -12.88 -5.37
CA ASP A 8 8.99 -11.67 -5.29
C ASP A 8 8.48 -10.62 -4.31
N PHE A 9 7.21 -10.67 -3.97
CA PHE A 9 6.63 -9.61 -3.12
C PHE A 9 6.73 -10.02 -1.65
N TYR A 10 7.85 -9.69 -1.06
CA TYR A 10 8.09 -9.95 0.36
C TYR A 10 8.90 -8.83 0.94
N LEU A 11 8.88 -8.69 2.26
CA LEU A 11 9.56 -7.60 2.93
C LEU A 11 11.06 -7.88 3.02
N ARG A 12 11.86 -6.95 2.50
CA ARG A 12 13.30 -7.05 2.55
C ARG A 12 13.83 -6.47 3.85
N PRO A 13 14.87 -7.08 4.42
CA PRO A 13 15.45 -6.55 5.65
C PRO A 13 16.02 -5.16 5.43
N SER A 14 15.71 -4.26 6.33
CA SER A 14 16.23 -2.90 6.30
C SER A 14 15.71 -2.18 7.53
N ALA A 15 16.35 -1.10 7.89
CA ALA A 15 15.86 -0.21 8.94
C ALA A 15 15.12 0.98 8.36
N ALA A 16 15.08 1.11 7.04
CA ALA A 16 14.41 2.24 6.40
C ALA A 16 12.91 2.23 6.66
N PRO A 17 12.27 3.41 6.66
CA PRO A 17 10.81 3.46 6.80
C PRO A 17 10.14 2.71 5.67
N LEU A 18 8.91 2.27 5.94
CA LEU A 18 8.09 1.58 4.95
C LEU A 18 7.03 2.52 4.42
N LEU A 19 6.98 2.67 3.12
CA LEU A 19 5.90 3.37 2.45
C LEU A 19 5.10 2.31 1.69
N LEU A 20 3.89 2.03 2.17
CA LEU A 20 3.05 0.98 1.60
C LEU A 20 1.88 1.63 0.90
N VAL A 21 1.67 1.27 -0.36
CA VAL A 21 0.61 1.86 -1.17
C VAL A 21 -0.26 0.73 -1.69
N ALA A 22 -1.52 0.72 -1.29
CA ALA A 22 -2.46 -0.33 -1.67
C ALA A 22 -3.67 0.26 -2.35
N GLY A 23 -4.20 -0.47 -3.33
CA GLY A 23 -5.43 -0.09 -3.99
C GLY A 23 -6.32 -1.30 -4.14
N GLY A 24 -7.59 -1.17 -3.78
CA GLY A 24 -8.56 -2.25 -3.92
C GLY A 24 -8.10 -3.51 -3.21
N SER A 25 -8.12 -4.63 -3.92
CA SER A 25 -7.74 -5.91 -3.34
C SER A 25 -6.24 -6.01 -3.03
N GLY A 26 -5.46 -5.03 -3.46
CA GLY A 26 -4.03 -5.03 -3.16
C GLY A 26 -3.70 -4.84 -1.70
N LEU A 27 -4.69 -4.49 -0.88
CA LEU A 27 -4.46 -4.33 0.55
C LEU A 27 -4.09 -5.65 1.24
N ALA A 28 -4.67 -6.76 0.80
CA ALA A 28 -4.43 -8.04 1.46
C ALA A 28 -2.95 -8.45 1.45
N PRO A 29 -2.24 -8.42 0.32
CA PRO A 29 -0.80 -8.69 0.36
C PRO A 29 -0.01 -7.71 1.20
N ILE A 30 -0.41 -6.45 1.21
CA ILE A 30 0.25 -5.44 2.04
C ILE A 30 0.08 -5.77 3.52
N LEU A 31 -1.13 -6.18 3.93
CA LEU A 31 -1.35 -6.58 5.31
C LEU A 31 -0.53 -7.80 5.68
N ALA A 32 -0.38 -8.73 4.74
CA ALA A 32 0.43 -9.91 4.99
C ALA A 32 1.89 -9.52 5.25
N LEU A 33 2.42 -8.56 4.51
CA LEU A 33 3.77 -8.05 4.77
C LEU A 33 3.88 -7.47 6.16
N LEU A 34 2.86 -6.70 6.57
CA LEU A 34 2.88 -6.06 7.88
C LEU A 34 2.78 -7.09 9.00
N GLU A 35 1.94 -8.10 8.83
CA GLU A 35 1.80 -9.14 9.84
C GLU A 35 3.12 -9.91 10.01
N GLU A 36 3.76 -10.20 8.91
CA GLU A 36 5.04 -10.89 8.93
C GLU A 36 6.11 -10.03 9.62
N ALA A 37 6.13 -8.74 9.29
CA ALA A 37 7.08 -7.82 9.89
C ALA A 37 6.85 -7.69 11.39
N LEU A 38 5.59 -7.62 11.80
CA LEU A 38 5.27 -7.51 13.22
C LEU A 38 5.73 -8.76 13.98
N ALA A 39 5.48 -9.93 13.40
CA ALA A 39 5.90 -11.18 14.02
C ALA A 39 7.42 -11.26 14.14
N ALA A 40 8.14 -10.64 13.23
CA ALA A 40 9.60 -10.62 13.26
C ALA A 40 10.16 -9.51 14.15
N GLY A 41 9.30 -8.73 14.79
CA GLY A 41 9.74 -7.68 15.69
C GLY A 41 10.23 -6.42 15.02
N ALA A 42 9.75 -6.13 13.83
CA ALA A 42 10.18 -4.95 13.09
C ALA A 42 9.86 -3.68 13.85
N GLN A 43 10.77 -2.71 13.75
CA GLN A 43 10.61 -1.42 14.41
C GLN A 43 10.72 -0.27 13.40
N ARG A 44 10.39 -0.55 12.15
CA ARG A 44 10.43 0.44 11.08
C ARG A 44 9.17 1.28 11.11
N SER A 45 9.31 2.59 10.88
CA SER A 45 8.14 3.44 10.75
C SER A 45 7.35 3.06 9.51
N VAL A 46 6.03 3.13 9.60
CA VAL A 46 5.14 2.71 8.53
C VAL A 46 4.21 3.85 8.14
N THR A 47 4.10 4.09 6.85
CA THR A 47 3.02 4.89 6.28
C THR A 47 2.26 3.99 5.32
N LEU A 48 0.97 3.79 5.57
CA LEU A 48 0.12 2.97 4.73
C LEU A 48 -0.90 3.85 4.04
N LEU A 49 -0.78 3.96 2.72
CA LEU A 49 -1.74 4.69 1.89
C LEU A 49 -2.66 3.67 1.24
N PHE A 50 -3.96 3.78 1.50
CA PHE A 50 -4.93 2.84 0.97
C PHE A 50 -5.94 3.61 0.13
N GLY A 51 -5.92 3.39 -1.17
CA GLY A 51 -6.83 4.06 -2.10
C GLY A 51 -8.06 3.25 -2.38
N ALA A 52 -9.23 3.89 -2.31
CA ALA A 52 -10.50 3.29 -2.66
C ALA A 52 -11.34 4.35 -3.35
N ARG A 53 -12.43 3.94 -3.97
CA ARG A 53 -13.31 4.90 -4.62
C ARG A 53 -14.25 5.55 -3.62
N GLU A 54 -14.91 4.75 -2.81
CA GLU A 54 -15.89 5.24 -1.86
C GLU A 54 -15.60 4.66 -0.49
N GLU A 55 -16.19 5.29 0.51
CA GLU A 55 -15.96 4.88 1.88
C GLU A 55 -16.38 3.43 2.12
N ARG A 56 -17.43 2.97 1.47
CA ARG A 56 -17.90 1.59 1.62
C ARG A 56 -16.92 0.58 1.05
N ASP A 57 -15.98 1.02 0.23
CA ASP A 57 -14.96 0.14 -0.34
C ASP A 57 -13.77 -0.05 0.59
N LEU A 58 -13.71 0.69 1.68
CA LEU A 58 -12.68 0.49 2.68
C LEU A 58 -13.00 -0.77 3.48
N TYR A 59 -11.99 -1.59 3.69
CA TYR A 59 -12.18 -2.83 4.42
C TYR A 59 -10.94 -3.11 5.26
N ALA A 60 -11.02 -4.12 6.13
CA ALA A 60 -9.92 -4.54 6.99
C ALA A 60 -9.46 -3.43 7.94
N LEU A 61 -10.34 -2.47 8.24
CA LEU A 61 -9.97 -1.35 9.10
C LEU A 61 -9.64 -1.79 10.52
N ASP A 62 -10.37 -2.80 11.02
CA ASP A 62 -10.08 -3.33 12.35
C ASP A 62 -8.73 -4.01 12.40
N GLU A 63 -8.36 -4.73 11.33
CA GLU A 63 -7.07 -5.38 11.25
C GLU A 63 -5.94 -4.37 11.19
N ILE A 64 -6.14 -3.29 10.44
CA ILE A 64 -5.15 -2.22 10.37
C ILE A 64 -4.98 -1.56 11.74
N SER A 65 -6.10 -1.31 12.42
CA SER A 65 -6.04 -0.72 13.76
C SER A 65 -5.31 -1.62 14.74
N ALA A 66 -5.56 -2.93 14.67
CA ALA A 66 -4.89 -3.86 15.54
C ALA A 66 -3.39 -3.91 15.29
N LEU A 67 -3.00 -3.89 14.01
CA LEU A 67 -1.59 -3.84 13.66
C LEU A 67 -0.93 -2.57 14.18
N ALA A 68 -1.60 -1.44 13.97
CA ALA A 68 -1.06 -0.16 14.42
C ALA A 68 -0.88 -0.12 15.94
N ALA A 69 -1.83 -0.71 16.67
CA ALA A 69 -1.76 -0.73 18.12
C ALA A 69 -0.58 -1.56 18.65
N GLN A 70 -0.19 -2.58 17.88
CA GLN A 70 0.91 -3.46 18.28
C GLN A 70 2.25 -3.04 17.69
N TRP A 71 2.24 -2.08 16.76
CA TRP A 71 3.46 -1.69 16.07
C TRP A 71 4.39 -0.95 17.01
N ARG A 72 5.68 -1.22 16.90
CA ARG A 72 6.67 -0.70 17.85
C ARG A 72 7.33 0.60 17.41
N ALA A 73 6.90 1.13 16.27
CA ALA A 73 7.36 2.41 15.77
C ALA A 73 6.14 3.18 15.30
N SER A 74 6.33 4.33 14.67
CA SER A 74 5.17 5.10 14.22
C SER A 74 4.45 4.34 13.11
N PHE A 75 3.12 4.41 13.13
CA PHE A 75 2.28 3.76 12.14
C PHE A 75 1.22 4.76 11.71
N HIS A 76 1.31 5.19 10.47
CA HIS A 76 0.43 6.22 9.94
C HIS A 76 -0.42 5.63 8.83
N PHE A 77 -1.73 5.55 9.05
CA PHE A 77 -2.67 5.01 8.07
C PHE A 77 -3.42 6.16 7.42
N VAL A 78 -3.40 6.21 6.09
CA VAL A 78 -4.05 7.27 5.33
C VAL A 78 -4.97 6.65 4.28
N PRO A 79 -6.26 6.52 4.57
CA PRO A 79 -7.23 6.12 3.55
C PRO A 79 -7.52 7.30 2.63
N VAL A 80 -7.61 7.02 1.33
CA VAL A 80 -7.79 8.04 0.31
C VAL A 80 -8.97 7.64 -0.57
N LEU A 81 -9.94 8.51 -0.73
CA LEU A 81 -11.11 8.22 -1.57
C LEU A 81 -11.07 9.04 -2.85
N SER A 82 -11.06 8.35 -3.98
CA SER A 82 -11.05 9.01 -5.28
C SER A 82 -12.45 9.43 -5.72
N GLY A 83 -13.48 8.81 -5.18
CA GLY A 83 -14.86 9.13 -5.53
C GLY A 83 -15.57 10.04 -4.56
N ALA A 84 -14.90 10.47 -3.49
CA ALA A 84 -15.54 11.35 -2.52
C ALA A 84 -15.64 12.77 -3.07
N THR A 85 -16.84 13.31 -3.04
CA THR A 85 -17.07 14.67 -3.51
C THR A 85 -17.01 15.64 -2.35
N SER A 86 -16.97 16.93 -2.67
CA SER A 86 -16.95 17.95 -1.62
C SER A 86 -18.24 17.94 -0.80
N ASP A 87 -19.31 17.35 -1.33
CA ASP A 87 -20.59 17.27 -0.63
C ASP A 87 -20.64 16.10 0.35
N SER A 88 -19.69 15.19 0.28
CA SER A 88 -19.72 14.02 1.14
C SER A 88 -19.24 14.37 2.55
N ASN A 89 -19.58 13.50 3.50
CA ASN A 89 -19.14 13.67 4.88
C ASN A 89 -17.73 13.17 5.13
N TRP A 90 -17.05 12.73 4.09
CA TRP A 90 -15.71 12.16 4.23
C TRP A 90 -14.73 13.23 4.71
N GLN A 91 -14.07 12.97 5.82
CA GLN A 91 -13.12 13.89 6.42
C GLN A 91 -11.67 13.54 6.12
N GLY A 92 -11.42 12.41 5.48
CA GLY A 92 -10.07 11.98 5.16
C GLY A 92 -9.58 12.56 3.84
N ALA A 93 -8.49 11.99 3.34
CA ALA A 93 -7.88 12.45 2.09
C ALA A 93 -8.75 12.11 0.90
N ARG A 94 -8.72 12.95 -0.10
CA ARG A 94 -9.48 12.80 -1.33
C ARG A 94 -8.53 12.84 -2.52
N GLY A 95 -8.93 12.16 -3.58
CA GLY A 95 -8.17 12.10 -4.81
C GLY A 95 -7.56 10.73 -5.03
N LEU A 96 -6.56 10.66 -5.87
CA LEU A 96 -5.87 9.41 -6.15
C LEU A 96 -4.79 9.17 -5.10
N VAL A 97 -4.67 7.90 -4.70
CA VAL A 97 -3.69 7.55 -3.67
C VAL A 97 -2.27 7.93 -4.12
N THR A 98 -2.00 7.83 -5.41
CA THR A 98 -0.67 8.16 -5.93
C THR A 98 -0.31 9.62 -5.78
N GLU A 99 -1.32 10.49 -5.70
CA GLU A 99 -1.06 11.93 -5.55
C GLU A 99 -0.47 12.28 -4.19
N LEU A 100 -0.64 11.40 -3.22
CA LEU A 100 -0.10 11.65 -1.88
C LEU A 100 1.33 11.15 -1.70
N ILE A 101 1.81 10.32 -2.62
CA ILE A 101 3.12 9.71 -2.46
C ILE A 101 4.24 10.73 -2.21
N PRO A 102 4.30 11.85 -2.94
CA PRO A 102 5.41 12.79 -2.70
C PRO A 102 5.48 13.34 -1.29
N LYS A 103 4.38 13.30 -0.55
CA LYS A 103 4.36 13.83 0.81
C LYS A 103 5.05 12.91 1.82
N PHE A 104 5.37 11.68 1.43
CA PHE A 104 5.85 10.67 2.36
C PHE A 104 7.19 10.07 1.96
N LEU A 105 8.01 10.84 1.26
CA LEU A 105 9.30 10.33 0.76
C LEU A 105 10.48 10.72 1.63
N GLU A 106 10.23 11.36 2.75
CA GLU A 106 11.32 11.73 3.66
C GLU A 106 11.98 10.50 4.26
N ASN A 107 13.27 10.62 4.51
CA ASN A 107 14.08 9.59 5.18
C ASN A 107 14.27 8.33 4.34
N GLY A 108 14.09 8.44 3.02
CA GLY A 108 14.42 7.36 2.10
C GLY A 108 13.67 6.07 2.33
N PRO A 109 12.34 6.08 2.30
CA PRO A 109 11.57 4.86 2.58
C PRO A 109 11.75 3.82 1.49
N HIS A 110 11.49 2.57 1.86
CA HIS A 110 11.32 1.50 0.88
C HIS A 110 9.84 1.42 0.55
N ALA A 111 9.52 1.46 -0.73
CA ALA A 111 8.12 1.50 -1.18
C ALA A 111 7.65 0.13 -1.64
N TYR A 112 6.51 -0.30 -1.12
CA TYR A 112 5.86 -1.55 -1.51
C TYR A 112 4.47 -1.22 -2.03
N LEU A 113 4.23 -1.52 -3.29
CA LEU A 113 3.02 -1.12 -4.00
C LEU A 113 2.25 -2.35 -4.44
N CYS A 114 0.96 -2.38 -4.16
CA CYS A 114 0.13 -3.50 -4.57
C CYS A 114 -1.25 -3.00 -4.98
N GLY A 115 -1.67 -3.35 -6.20
CA GLY A 115 -2.96 -2.88 -6.69
C GLY A 115 -3.10 -3.04 -8.19
N PRO A 116 -4.10 -2.39 -8.77
CA PRO A 116 -4.31 -2.45 -10.21
C PRO A 116 -3.14 -1.88 -11.00
N PRO A 117 -2.92 -2.38 -12.22
CA PRO A 117 -1.77 -1.94 -13.02
C PRO A 117 -1.69 -0.43 -13.23
N VAL A 118 -2.82 0.23 -13.46
CA VAL A 118 -2.81 1.68 -13.69
C VAL A 118 -2.28 2.42 -12.47
N MET A 119 -2.72 2.02 -11.28
CA MET A 119 -2.25 2.63 -10.05
C MET A 119 -0.76 2.38 -9.85
N ILE A 120 -0.32 1.15 -10.06
CA ILE A 120 1.08 0.80 -9.88
C ILE A 120 1.96 1.59 -10.85
N ASP A 121 1.55 1.67 -12.11
CA ASP A 121 2.34 2.37 -13.11
C ASP A 121 2.47 3.86 -12.76
N SER A 122 1.39 4.48 -12.30
CA SER A 122 1.44 5.88 -11.86
C SER A 122 2.35 6.05 -10.65
N ALA A 123 2.25 5.14 -9.68
CA ALA A 123 3.06 5.22 -8.49
C ALA A 123 4.55 5.07 -8.81
N VAL A 124 4.88 4.11 -9.69
CA VAL A 124 6.27 3.90 -10.08
C VAL A 124 6.83 5.12 -10.79
N LEU A 125 6.04 5.74 -11.67
CA LEU A 125 6.49 6.96 -12.34
C LEU A 125 6.79 8.07 -11.34
N MET A 126 5.92 8.25 -10.36
CA MET A 126 6.14 9.26 -9.33
C MET A 126 7.40 8.98 -8.52
N LEU A 127 7.59 7.72 -8.14
CA LEU A 127 8.73 7.35 -7.33
C LEU A 127 10.03 7.46 -8.11
N ARG A 128 10.01 7.13 -9.41
CA ARG A 128 11.20 7.26 -10.24
C ARG A 128 11.59 8.71 -10.45
N GLY A 129 10.63 9.61 -10.42
CA GLY A 129 10.91 11.03 -10.52
C GLY A 129 11.47 11.62 -9.24
N SER A 130 11.49 10.85 -8.16
CA SER A 130 12.04 11.28 -6.89
C SER A 130 13.47 10.77 -6.76
N ALA A 131 14.09 11.04 -5.60
CA ALA A 131 15.45 10.57 -5.35
C ALA A 131 15.50 9.12 -4.89
N LEU A 132 14.37 8.43 -4.85
CA LEU A 132 14.32 7.06 -4.34
C LEU A 132 14.96 6.09 -5.33
N PRO A 133 15.91 5.25 -4.89
CA PRO A 133 16.52 4.27 -5.79
C PRO A 133 15.50 3.25 -6.30
N CYS A 134 15.67 2.81 -7.53
CA CYS A 134 14.76 1.85 -8.13
C CYS A 134 14.71 0.52 -7.37
N ASP A 135 15.81 0.11 -6.79
CA ASP A 135 15.85 -1.15 -6.05
C ASP A 135 15.22 -1.03 -4.65
N HIS A 136 14.69 0.12 -4.31
CA HIS A 136 13.88 0.29 -3.10
C HIS A 136 12.39 0.41 -3.43
N ILE A 137 12.01 0.07 -4.64
CA ILE A 137 10.61 0.11 -5.08
C ILE A 137 10.20 -1.30 -5.48
N TYR A 138 9.22 -1.86 -4.76
CA TYR A 138 8.74 -3.21 -5.00
C TYR A 138 7.24 -3.13 -5.32
N ALA A 139 6.83 -3.79 -6.38
CA ALA A 139 5.46 -3.66 -6.85
C ALA A 139 4.88 -5.00 -7.25
N ASP A 140 3.60 -5.18 -6.98
CA ASP A 140 2.84 -6.35 -7.39
C ASP A 140 1.56 -5.85 -8.05
N ARG A 141 1.45 -6.05 -9.36
CA ARG A 141 0.30 -5.59 -10.13
C ARG A 141 -0.77 -6.67 -10.13
N PHE A 142 -1.93 -6.33 -9.60
CA PHE A 142 -3.08 -7.21 -9.63
C PHE A 142 -3.92 -6.88 -10.84
N THR A 143 -4.18 -7.88 -11.68
CA THR A 143 -5.09 -7.71 -12.79
C THR A 143 -6.41 -8.36 -12.42
N PRO A 144 -7.52 -7.61 -12.50
CA PRO A 144 -8.81 -8.16 -12.06
C PRO A 144 -9.21 -9.46 -12.74
N HIS A 145 -8.85 -9.62 -13.99
CA HIS A 145 -9.24 -10.84 -14.71
C HIS A 145 -8.55 -12.09 -14.20
N HIS A 146 -7.53 -11.94 -13.35
CA HIS A 146 -6.93 -13.10 -12.71
C HIS A 146 -7.86 -13.72 -11.69
N TYR A 147 -8.65 -12.89 -11.02
CA TYR A 147 -9.55 -13.37 -9.99
C TYR A 147 -10.82 -13.97 -10.54
N PRO A 148 -11.48 -13.32 -11.49
CA PRO A 148 -12.69 -13.89 -12.05
C PRO A 148 -12.47 -15.26 -12.63
N LEU A 149 -11.35 -15.47 -13.29
CA LEU A 149 -11.05 -16.78 -13.86
C LEU A 149 -10.92 -17.82 -12.76
N ALA A 150 -10.21 -17.49 -11.72
CA ALA A 150 -10.05 -18.42 -10.62
C ALA A 150 -11.36 -18.62 -9.88
N ALA A 151 -12.13 -17.56 -9.72
CA ALA A 151 -13.37 -17.62 -8.98
C ALA A 151 -14.44 -18.39 -9.75
N THR A 152 -14.48 -18.21 -11.04
CA THR A 152 -15.50 -18.87 -11.84
C THR A 152 -15.15 -20.31 -12.15
N ALA A 153 -13.93 -20.60 -12.03
CA ALA A 153 -13.48 -21.97 -12.28
C ALA A 153 -14.09 -22.91 -11.26
#